data_836098086aa660be95082c68c1a64e74
#
_entry.id   836098086aa660be95082c68c1a64e74
#
_cell.length_a   1.000
_cell.length_b   1.000
_cell.length_c   1.000
_cell.angle_alpha   90.00
_cell.angle_beta   90.00
_cell.angle_gamma   90.00
#
_symmetry.space_group_name_H-M   'P 1'
#
loop_
_entity.id
_entity.type
_entity.pdbx_description
1 polymer ?
#
loop_
_entity_poly.entity_id
_entity_poly.type
_entity_poly.pdbx_seq_one_letter_code
_entity_poly.pdbx_strand_id
1 'polypeptide(L)'
;MDEGSRRRIGRAERIGAAVTALLAVVAVVGPGAEAGLPWWALVAVAVPAAGLGAWTGVRIGRRRGIRDEVLEPGEKVVGTYTVRPPYTEHNPPSAHEGPQYQLRVTTHGMEMWERSVLLWRHPWRELRVITDGPRLRVHHDGNEAGAMLFQQPGAVQEIRRVARQYGAG
;
A
#
# COMPACT_ATOMS: atom_id res chain seq x y z
N MET A 1 2.54 23.55 -2.33
CA MET A 1 1.42 22.57 -2.25
C MET A 1 0.20 23.22 -2.89
N ASP A 2 -0.19 22.73 -4.06
CA ASP A 2 -1.23 23.30 -4.91
C ASP A 2 -2.62 23.00 -4.33
N GLU A 3 -3.59 23.89 -4.55
CA GLU A 3 -4.97 23.78 -4.02
C GLU A 3 -5.70 22.52 -4.54
N GLY A 4 -5.37 22.11 -5.77
CA GLY A 4 -5.86 20.88 -6.37
C GLY A 4 -5.43 19.61 -5.64
N SER A 5 -4.23 19.58 -5.11
CA SER A 5 -3.64 18.50 -4.33
C SER A 5 -4.36 18.32 -2.98
N ARG A 6 -4.62 19.41 -2.27
CA ARG A 6 -5.37 19.38 -1.00
C ARG A 6 -6.79 18.81 -1.19
N ARG A 7 -7.46 19.15 -2.31
CA ARG A 7 -8.80 18.63 -2.62
C ARG A 7 -8.81 17.14 -2.90
N ARG A 8 -7.78 16.60 -3.59
CA ARG A 8 -7.67 15.16 -3.89
C ARG A 8 -7.42 14.33 -2.62
N ILE A 9 -6.49 14.77 -1.77
CA ILE A 9 -6.21 14.13 -0.49
C ILE A 9 -7.45 14.12 0.40
N GLY A 10 -8.14 15.26 0.53
CA GLY A 10 -9.36 15.34 1.34
C GLY A 10 -10.50 14.47 0.80
N ARG A 11 -10.60 14.26 -0.51
CA ARG A 11 -11.59 13.36 -1.10
C ARG A 11 -11.27 11.89 -0.78
N ALA A 12 -10.01 11.47 -0.91
CA ALA A 12 -9.56 10.11 -0.59
C ALA A 12 -9.73 9.80 0.91
N GLU A 13 -9.46 10.74 1.79
CA GLU A 13 -9.71 10.64 3.23
C GLU A 13 -11.20 10.41 3.54
N ARG A 14 -12.08 11.21 2.95
CA ARG A 14 -13.53 11.10 3.18
C ARG A 14 -14.11 9.80 2.68
N ILE A 15 -13.71 9.35 1.49
CA ILE A 15 -14.17 8.08 0.92
C ILE A 15 -13.67 6.91 1.80
N GLY A 16 -12.39 6.91 2.17
CA GLY A 16 -11.82 5.89 3.05
C GLY A 16 -12.54 5.81 4.40
N ALA A 17 -12.81 6.97 5.03
CA ALA A 17 -13.53 7.05 6.29
C ALA A 17 -14.97 6.51 6.17
N ALA A 18 -15.71 6.93 5.14
CA ALA A 18 -17.09 6.53 4.95
C ALA A 18 -17.24 5.02 4.73
N VAL A 19 -16.42 4.44 3.85
CA VAL A 19 -16.46 2.99 3.56
C VAL A 19 -16.12 2.17 4.79
N THR A 20 -15.07 2.54 5.51
CA THR A 20 -14.62 1.75 6.68
C THR A 20 -15.60 1.90 7.84
N ALA A 21 -16.17 3.07 8.06
CA ALA A 21 -17.21 3.27 9.06
C ALA A 21 -18.47 2.44 8.76
N LEU A 22 -18.92 2.43 7.51
CA LEU A 22 -20.08 1.64 7.08
C LEU A 22 -19.85 0.14 7.30
N LEU A 23 -18.70 -0.38 6.90
CA LEU A 23 -18.34 -1.79 7.11
C LEU A 23 -18.30 -2.16 8.59
N ALA A 24 -17.76 -1.28 9.44
CA ALA A 24 -17.69 -1.50 10.88
C ALA A 24 -19.09 -1.55 11.52
N VAL A 25 -20.00 -0.67 11.09
CA VAL A 25 -21.41 -0.67 11.56
C VAL A 25 -22.12 -1.96 11.13
N VAL A 26 -22.02 -2.36 9.86
CA VAL A 26 -22.66 -3.58 9.35
C VAL A 26 -22.16 -4.81 10.07
N ALA A 27 -20.84 -4.90 10.33
CA ALA A 27 -20.24 -6.02 11.04
C ALA A 27 -20.72 -6.19 12.49
N VAL A 28 -21.18 -5.11 13.12
CA VAL A 28 -21.65 -5.12 14.52
C VAL A 28 -23.18 -5.26 14.59
N VAL A 29 -23.90 -4.54 13.75
CA VAL A 29 -25.37 -4.47 13.86
C VAL A 29 -26.03 -5.78 13.41
N GLY A 30 -25.51 -6.43 12.35
CA GLY A 30 -26.06 -7.69 11.85
C GLY A 30 -26.09 -8.78 12.92
N PRO A 31 -24.96 -9.25 13.42
CA PRO A 31 -24.91 -10.28 14.47
C PRO A 31 -25.60 -9.87 15.78
N GLY A 32 -25.54 -8.60 16.15
CA GLY A 32 -26.19 -8.08 17.36
C GLY A 32 -27.71 -8.14 17.27
N ALA A 33 -28.28 -7.86 16.13
CA ALA A 33 -29.72 -7.96 15.88
C ALA A 33 -30.19 -9.42 15.91
N GLU A 34 -29.44 -10.34 15.31
CA GLU A 34 -29.71 -11.78 15.36
C GLU A 34 -29.63 -12.33 16.78
N ALA A 35 -28.75 -11.81 17.61
CA ALA A 35 -28.62 -12.18 19.02
C ALA A 35 -29.73 -11.60 19.91
N GLY A 36 -30.67 -10.79 19.38
CA GLY A 36 -31.77 -10.19 20.10
C GLY A 36 -31.35 -9.11 21.08
N LEU A 37 -30.22 -8.45 20.87
CA LEU A 37 -29.76 -7.38 21.73
C LEU A 37 -30.70 -6.16 21.66
N PRO A 38 -30.94 -5.46 22.79
CA PRO A 38 -31.76 -4.28 22.81
C PRO A 38 -31.12 -3.17 21.97
N TRP A 39 -31.93 -2.35 21.33
CA TRP A 39 -31.49 -1.31 20.40
C TRP A 39 -30.42 -0.35 20.97
N TRP A 40 -30.51 0.01 22.25
CA TRP A 40 -29.52 0.87 22.91
C TRP A 40 -28.14 0.20 23.02
N ALA A 41 -28.07 -1.13 23.20
CA ALA A 41 -26.82 -1.87 23.22
C ALA A 41 -26.17 -1.91 21.82
N LEU A 42 -26.97 -2.05 20.77
CA LEU A 42 -26.52 -1.95 19.38
C LEU A 42 -25.90 -0.58 19.09
N VAL A 43 -26.54 0.49 19.54
CA VAL A 43 -26.04 1.86 19.38
C VAL A 43 -24.75 2.06 20.18
N ALA A 44 -24.69 1.57 21.43
CA ALA A 44 -23.52 1.70 22.28
C ALA A 44 -22.26 1.03 21.70
N VAL A 45 -22.41 -0.01 20.90
CA VAL A 45 -21.26 -0.69 20.22
C VAL A 45 -21.03 -0.13 18.83
N ALA A 46 -22.09 0.22 18.09
CA ALA A 46 -21.96 0.73 16.73
C ALA A 46 -21.25 2.09 16.66
N VAL A 47 -21.49 2.99 17.63
CA VAL A 47 -20.87 4.33 17.64
C VAL A 47 -19.34 4.26 17.81
N PRO A 48 -18.76 3.54 18.78
CA PRO A 48 -17.31 3.38 18.88
C PRO A 48 -16.72 2.64 17.66
N ALA A 49 -17.40 1.61 17.16
CA ALA A 49 -16.97 0.87 15.98
C ALA A 49 -16.90 1.77 14.73
N ALA A 50 -17.90 2.61 14.51
CA ALA A 50 -17.91 3.61 13.45
C ALA A 50 -16.77 4.63 13.60
N GLY A 51 -16.51 5.11 14.82
CA GLY A 51 -15.43 6.04 15.13
C GLY A 51 -14.05 5.45 14.83
N LEU A 52 -13.79 4.23 15.26
CA LEU A 52 -12.54 3.50 14.96
C LEU A 52 -12.40 3.21 13.47
N GLY A 53 -13.50 2.81 12.81
CA GLY A 53 -13.54 2.59 11.36
C GLY A 53 -13.24 3.87 10.59
N ALA A 54 -13.84 4.98 10.95
CA ALA A 54 -13.58 6.29 10.33
C ALA A 54 -12.12 6.71 10.52
N TRP A 55 -11.58 6.59 11.73
CA TRP A 55 -10.18 6.96 12.02
C TRP A 55 -9.17 6.14 11.21
N THR A 56 -9.36 4.81 11.13
CA THR A 56 -8.50 3.94 10.30
C THR A 56 -8.65 4.25 8.82
N GLY A 57 -9.86 4.51 8.36
CA GLY A 57 -10.18 4.88 6.98
C GLY A 57 -9.52 6.19 6.54
N VAL A 58 -9.56 7.23 7.39
CA VAL A 58 -8.83 8.49 7.17
C VAL A 58 -7.32 8.25 7.03
N ARG A 59 -6.75 7.45 7.93
CA ARG A 59 -5.32 7.16 7.92
C ARG A 59 -4.86 6.42 6.67
N ILE A 60 -5.66 5.46 6.19
CA ILE A 60 -5.39 4.72 4.96
C ILE A 60 -5.59 5.63 3.73
N GLY A 61 -6.69 6.37 3.70
CA GLY A 61 -7.01 7.30 2.61
C GLY A 61 -5.94 8.37 2.43
N ARG A 62 -5.45 8.95 3.54
CA ARG A 62 -4.36 9.93 3.53
C ARG A 62 -3.06 9.36 2.95
N ARG A 63 -2.68 8.13 3.35
CA ARG A 63 -1.49 7.46 2.83
C ARG A 63 -1.58 7.23 1.31
N ARG A 64 -2.74 6.80 0.82
CA ARG A 64 -2.99 6.64 -0.62
C ARG A 64 -2.94 7.96 -1.35
N GLY A 65 -3.62 8.99 -0.83
CA GLY A 65 -3.62 10.33 -1.43
C GLY A 65 -2.23 10.93 -1.58
N ILE A 66 -1.36 10.81 -0.57
CA ILE A 66 0.03 11.28 -0.63
C ILE A 66 0.82 10.56 -1.74
N ARG A 67 0.61 9.24 -1.90
CA ARG A 67 1.29 8.45 -2.92
C ARG A 67 0.80 8.77 -4.33
N ASP A 68 -0.49 8.99 -4.49
CA ASP A 68 -1.09 9.30 -5.79
C ASP A 68 -0.73 10.71 -6.28
N GLU A 69 -0.40 11.61 -5.36
CA GLU A 69 0.07 12.96 -5.67
C GLU A 69 1.44 12.98 -6.37
N VAL A 70 2.27 11.97 -6.12
CA VAL A 70 3.62 11.85 -6.71
C VAL A 70 3.58 11.34 -8.15
N LEU A 71 2.44 10.82 -8.61
CA LEU A 71 2.29 10.33 -9.99
C LEU A 71 2.34 11.48 -10.99
N GLU A 72 3.07 11.25 -12.08
CA GLU A 72 3.13 12.18 -13.21
C GLU A 72 1.82 12.15 -14.03
N PRO A 73 1.53 13.24 -14.78
CA PRO A 73 0.38 13.26 -15.68
C PRO A 73 0.43 12.09 -16.69
N GLY A 74 -0.62 11.23 -16.68
CA GLY A 74 -0.69 10.05 -17.54
C GLY A 74 -0.05 8.78 -16.98
N GLU A 75 0.68 8.86 -15.88
CA GLU A 75 1.23 7.70 -15.18
C GLU A 75 0.13 6.90 -14.50
N LYS A 76 0.21 5.58 -14.64
CA LYS A 76 -0.75 4.64 -14.03
C LYS A 76 -0.02 3.65 -13.14
N VAL A 77 -0.62 3.36 -11.99
CA VAL A 77 -0.17 2.28 -11.11
C VAL A 77 -0.57 0.96 -11.73
N VAL A 78 0.40 0.10 -11.99
CA VAL A 78 0.21 -1.27 -12.49
C VAL A 78 -0.03 -2.22 -11.32
N GLY A 79 0.76 -2.09 -10.24
CA GLY A 79 0.61 -2.90 -9.04
C GLY A 79 1.29 -2.28 -7.82
N THR A 80 0.85 -2.71 -6.65
CA THR A 80 1.46 -2.34 -5.36
C THR A 80 1.66 -3.60 -4.54
N TYR A 81 2.89 -3.87 -4.15
CA TYR A 81 3.31 -5.10 -3.49
C TYR A 81 3.90 -4.81 -2.12
N THR A 82 3.51 -5.61 -1.14
CA THR A 82 4.14 -5.57 0.17
C THR A 82 5.45 -6.35 0.12
N VAL A 83 6.54 -5.70 0.51
CA VAL A 83 7.88 -6.26 0.45
C VAL A 83 8.55 -6.20 1.81
N ARG A 84 9.52 -7.11 2.01
CA ARG A 84 10.40 -7.14 3.16
C ARG A 84 11.85 -7.13 2.67
N PRO A 85 12.79 -6.50 3.41
CA PRO A 85 14.20 -6.66 3.14
C PRO A 85 14.59 -8.14 3.30
N PRO A 86 15.59 -8.65 2.57
CA PRO A 86 16.10 -9.98 2.81
C PRO A 86 16.69 -10.06 4.22
N TYR A 87 16.38 -11.15 4.91
CA TYR A 87 16.94 -11.40 6.24
C TYR A 87 18.43 -11.73 6.14
N THR A 88 19.22 -11.06 6.94
CA THR A 88 20.65 -11.31 7.11
C THR A 88 20.94 -11.57 8.58
N GLU A 89 22.14 -12.07 8.92
CA GLU A 89 22.57 -12.24 10.31
C GLU A 89 22.53 -10.91 11.08
N HIS A 90 22.76 -9.79 10.37
CA HIS A 90 22.75 -8.45 10.95
C HIS A 90 21.36 -7.80 10.99
N ASN A 91 20.37 -8.39 10.30
CA ASN A 91 18.99 -7.91 10.26
C ASN A 91 18.01 -9.09 10.36
N PRO A 92 17.91 -9.73 11.54
CA PRO A 92 17.00 -10.83 11.78
C PRO A 92 15.54 -10.34 11.75
N PRO A 93 14.58 -11.21 11.48
CA PRO A 93 13.17 -10.85 11.49
C PRO A 93 12.75 -10.45 12.91
N SER A 94 12.36 -9.19 13.11
CA SER A 94 11.73 -8.80 14.36
C SER A 94 10.25 -9.18 14.34
N ALA A 95 9.79 -9.85 15.41
CA ALA A 95 8.42 -10.38 15.52
C ALA A 95 7.32 -9.29 15.48
N HIS A 96 7.69 -8.02 15.69
CA HIS A 96 6.77 -6.90 15.81
C HIS A 96 6.76 -5.94 14.61
N GLU A 97 7.64 -6.13 13.64
CA GLU A 97 7.67 -5.31 12.44
C GLU A 97 6.71 -5.88 11.38
N GLY A 98 5.50 -5.36 11.37
CA GLY A 98 4.59 -5.55 10.24
C GLY A 98 5.20 -5.02 8.93
N PRO A 99 4.60 -5.35 7.78
CA PRO A 99 5.12 -4.93 6.47
C PRO A 99 5.19 -3.42 6.38
N GLN A 100 6.40 -2.87 6.46
CA GLN A 100 6.65 -1.44 6.45
C GLN A 100 6.87 -0.91 5.04
N TYR A 101 7.37 -1.77 4.14
CA TYR A 101 7.78 -1.39 2.80
C TYR A 101 6.78 -1.81 1.76
N GLN A 102 6.57 -0.95 0.77
CA GLN A 102 5.74 -1.23 -0.40
C GLN A 102 6.47 -0.84 -1.67
N LEU A 103 6.57 -1.78 -2.59
CA LEU A 103 7.02 -1.54 -3.94
C LEU A 103 5.80 -1.20 -4.80
N ARG A 104 5.78 0.00 -5.37
CA ARG A 104 4.78 0.42 -6.34
C ARG A 104 5.39 0.37 -7.74
N VAL A 105 4.73 -0.35 -8.62
CA VAL A 105 5.08 -0.50 -10.03
C VAL A 105 4.14 0.36 -10.85
N THR A 106 4.68 1.23 -11.66
CA THR A 106 3.92 2.16 -12.50
C THR A 106 4.25 1.96 -13.97
N THR A 107 3.54 2.65 -14.85
CA THR A 107 3.87 2.66 -16.29
C THR A 107 5.19 3.38 -16.59
N HIS A 108 5.69 4.23 -15.69
CA HIS A 108 6.93 5.01 -15.88
C HIS A 108 8.14 4.39 -15.19
N GLY A 109 7.94 3.60 -14.12
CA GLY A 109 9.05 3.05 -13.36
C GLY A 109 8.62 2.29 -12.11
N MET A 110 9.53 2.22 -11.16
CA MET A 110 9.32 1.60 -9.86
C MET A 110 9.59 2.59 -8.74
N GLU A 111 8.85 2.45 -7.66
CA GLU A 111 8.95 3.28 -6.47
C GLU A 111 8.96 2.41 -5.22
N MET A 112 9.84 2.72 -4.30
CA MET A 112 9.88 2.11 -2.97
C MET A 112 9.37 3.08 -1.93
N TRP A 113 8.44 2.63 -1.14
CA TRP A 113 7.79 3.41 -0.09
C TRP A 113 7.96 2.74 1.26
N GLU A 114 8.35 3.52 2.25
CA GLU A 114 8.22 3.16 3.65
C GLU A 114 7.05 3.95 4.25
N ARG A 115 5.94 3.25 4.52
CA ARG A 115 4.69 3.88 4.97
C ARG A 115 4.20 4.97 3.99
N SER A 116 4.54 6.25 4.26
CA SER A 116 4.17 7.41 3.42
C SER A 116 5.40 8.18 2.92
N VAL A 117 6.60 7.65 3.12
CA VAL A 117 7.86 8.25 2.70
C VAL A 117 8.33 7.54 1.44
N LEU A 118 8.59 8.29 0.39
CA LEU A 118 9.21 7.79 -0.83
C LEU A 118 10.71 7.62 -0.55
N LEU A 119 11.20 6.37 -0.61
CA LEU A 119 12.62 6.08 -0.42
C LEU A 119 13.40 6.31 -1.71
N TRP A 120 12.88 5.78 -2.83
CA TRP A 120 13.44 6.01 -4.15
C TRP A 120 12.37 5.82 -5.25
N ARG A 121 12.62 6.45 -6.40
CA ARG A 121 11.84 6.34 -7.62
C ARG A 121 12.79 6.35 -8.81
N HIS A 122 12.69 5.33 -9.65
CA HIS A 122 13.53 5.20 -10.82
C HIS A 122 12.71 4.84 -12.06
N PRO A 123 12.95 5.48 -13.21
CA PRO A 123 12.27 5.15 -14.46
C PRO A 123 12.77 3.83 -15.02
N TRP A 124 11.93 3.12 -15.78
CA TRP A 124 12.24 1.79 -16.30
C TRP A 124 13.55 1.72 -17.08
N ARG A 125 13.88 2.74 -17.85
CA ARG A 125 15.09 2.81 -18.70
C ARG A 125 16.40 2.77 -17.90
N GLU A 126 16.37 3.13 -16.64
CA GLU A 126 17.53 3.19 -15.74
C GLU A 126 17.59 1.98 -14.81
N LEU A 127 16.56 1.11 -14.90
CA LEU A 127 16.44 -0.04 -14.04
C LEU A 127 16.87 -1.33 -14.74
N ARG A 128 17.47 -2.22 -13.94
CA ARG A 128 17.65 -3.63 -14.28
C ARG A 128 17.05 -4.49 -13.16
N VAL A 129 16.10 -5.33 -13.53
CA VAL A 129 15.38 -6.19 -12.59
C VAL A 129 15.90 -7.63 -12.71
N ILE A 130 16.47 -8.15 -11.64
CA ILE A 130 17.01 -9.49 -11.56
C ILE A 130 16.17 -10.30 -10.58
N THR A 131 15.75 -11.49 -11.00
CA THR A 131 14.97 -12.41 -10.16
C THR A 131 15.83 -13.59 -9.75
N ASP A 132 15.91 -13.85 -8.46
CA ASP A 132 16.62 -14.98 -7.88
C ASP A 132 15.65 -15.72 -6.92
N GLY A 133 14.95 -16.72 -7.47
CA GLY A 133 13.88 -17.42 -6.78
C GLY A 133 12.77 -16.46 -6.28
N PRO A 134 12.50 -16.41 -4.97
CA PRO A 134 11.52 -15.51 -4.38
C PRO A 134 12.03 -14.07 -4.20
N ARG A 135 13.31 -13.81 -4.50
CA ARG A 135 13.96 -12.51 -4.34
C ARG A 135 13.88 -11.72 -5.62
N LEU A 136 13.64 -10.44 -5.49
CA LEU A 136 13.80 -9.46 -6.54
C LEU A 136 14.94 -8.52 -6.16
N ARG A 137 15.90 -8.35 -7.07
CA ARG A 137 16.95 -7.33 -6.96
C ARG A 137 16.70 -6.28 -8.02
N VAL A 138 16.73 -5.04 -7.61
CA VAL A 138 16.58 -3.88 -8.49
C VAL A 138 17.91 -3.15 -8.53
N HIS A 139 18.47 -2.98 -9.71
CA HIS A 139 19.68 -2.21 -9.93
C HIS A 139 19.33 -0.93 -10.67
N HIS A 140 19.98 0.17 -10.28
CA HIS A 140 19.91 1.48 -10.89
C HIS A 140 21.34 1.95 -11.16
N ASP A 141 21.66 2.28 -12.41
CA ASP A 141 23.01 2.69 -12.84
C ASP A 141 24.13 1.72 -12.40
N GLY A 142 23.86 0.42 -12.47
CA GLY A 142 24.82 -0.62 -12.11
C GLY A 142 24.93 -0.91 -10.61
N ASN A 143 24.32 -0.11 -9.74
CA ASN A 143 24.31 -0.32 -8.30
C ASN A 143 23.00 -0.99 -7.85
N GLU A 144 23.04 -1.81 -6.80
CA GLU A 144 21.85 -2.39 -6.22
C GLU A 144 21.05 -1.30 -5.46
N ALA A 145 19.90 -0.92 -6.01
CA ALA A 145 18.97 0.01 -5.38
C ALA A 145 18.14 -0.66 -4.27
N GLY A 146 17.94 -1.98 -4.38
CA GLY A 146 17.27 -2.74 -3.34
C GLY A 146 17.14 -4.22 -3.67
N ALA A 147 17.16 -5.05 -2.62
CA ALA A 147 16.81 -6.46 -2.66
C ALA A 147 15.60 -6.69 -1.76
N MET A 148 14.62 -7.45 -2.23
CA MET A 148 13.36 -7.61 -1.52
C MET A 148 12.73 -8.98 -1.69
N LEU A 149 11.97 -9.36 -0.66
CA LEU A 149 11.13 -10.56 -0.63
C LEU A 149 9.67 -10.15 -0.68
N PHE A 150 8.88 -10.83 -1.49
CA PHE A 150 7.45 -10.57 -1.64
C PHE A 150 6.62 -11.46 -0.74
N GLN A 151 5.55 -10.91 -0.21
CA GLN A 151 4.56 -11.68 0.54
C GLN A 151 3.47 -12.27 -0.37
N GLN A 152 3.24 -11.64 -1.53
CA GLN A 152 2.20 -12.07 -2.46
C GLN A 152 2.76 -13.14 -3.42
N PRO A 153 2.13 -14.32 -3.50
CA PRO A 153 2.47 -15.32 -4.50
C PRO A 153 2.33 -14.74 -5.92
N GLY A 154 3.30 -15.04 -6.79
CA GLY A 154 3.26 -14.60 -8.20
C GLY A 154 3.72 -13.15 -8.44
N ALA A 155 3.91 -12.32 -7.41
CA ALA A 155 4.33 -10.93 -7.57
C ALA A 155 5.63 -10.78 -8.36
N VAL A 156 6.61 -11.64 -8.09
CA VAL A 156 7.91 -11.63 -8.81
C VAL A 156 7.73 -11.84 -10.31
N GLN A 157 6.88 -12.82 -10.70
CA GLN A 157 6.61 -13.11 -12.12
C GLN A 157 5.87 -11.98 -12.81
N GLU A 158 4.92 -11.36 -12.10
CA GLU A 158 4.17 -10.22 -12.61
C GLU A 158 5.09 -9.03 -12.84
N ILE A 159 5.90 -8.68 -11.86
CA ILE A 159 6.87 -7.57 -11.97
C ILE A 159 7.89 -7.86 -13.08
N ARG A 160 8.38 -9.08 -13.19
CA ARG A 160 9.29 -9.48 -14.28
C ARG A 160 8.65 -9.33 -15.66
N ARG A 161 7.34 -9.63 -15.79
CA ARG A 161 6.59 -9.43 -17.04
C ARG A 161 6.52 -7.95 -17.39
N VAL A 162 6.17 -7.12 -16.42
CA VAL A 162 6.10 -5.66 -16.59
C VAL A 162 7.48 -5.08 -16.90
N ALA A 163 8.53 -5.47 -16.18
CA ALA A 163 9.90 -5.02 -16.42
C ALA A 163 10.36 -5.33 -17.87
N ARG A 164 10.07 -6.54 -18.36
CA ARG A 164 10.36 -6.90 -19.76
C ARG A 164 9.58 -6.06 -20.76
N GLN A 165 8.33 -5.74 -20.47
CA GLN A 165 7.51 -4.89 -21.34
C GLN A 165 8.10 -3.49 -21.50
N TYR A 166 8.76 -2.97 -20.47
CA TYR A 166 9.37 -1.64 -20.44
C TYR A 166 10.91 -1.65 -20.63
N GLY A 167 11.50 -2.80 -20.98
CA GLY A 167 12.92 -2.91 -21.31
C GLY A 167 13.89 -2.96 -20.12
N ALA A 168 13.42 -3.27 -18.93
CA ALA A 168 14.21 -3.33 -17.70
C ALA A 168 14.51 -4.80 -17.23
N GLY A 169 14.39 -5.78 -18.10
CA GLY A 169 14.56 -7.22 -17.83
C GLY A 169 15.84 -7.82 -18.34
#